data_733bb10fd866c0cc5366cb56dc738a85
#
_entry.id   733bb10fd866c0cc5366cb56dc738a85
#
_cell.length_a   1.000
_cell.length_b   1.000
_cell.length_c   1.000
_cell.angle_alpha   90.00
_cell.angle_beta   90.00
_cell.angle_gamma   90.00
#
_symmetry.space_group_name_H-M   'P 1'
#
loop_
_entity.id
_entity.type
_entity.pdbx_description
1 polymer ?
#
loop_
_entity_poly.entity_id
_entity_poly.type
_entity_poly.pdbx_seq_one_letter_code
_entity_poly.pdbx_strand_id
1 'polypeptide(L)'
;PRTPAAAPTSPHKTGAAGRRRAAELAGTLIPGARRDDGLCPLLDAFSCRRSSVSCLFVMLSYDLIVIGAGHAGCEAARAAARLGRRVGLCTLSRETVATMPCNPAIGGTAKGHLVREIDALGGLMGEAIDATGIQFKLLNRSRGPAVWSPRAQADKRRYAAWVGAALDREPGVDWIVGTAVEIIVTGGAVRALRMDDGQVLDCRALIVTTGTFLNGLIHIGPEQRPAGRYGEPPSTALAESLKRFGFRWGRLKTGTPPRIARGTIDWSRLEV
;
A
#
# COMPACT_ATOMS: atom_id res chain seq x y z
N PRO A 1 18.28 -49.75 -24.16
CA PRO A 1 18.94 -48.51 -24.50
C PRO A 1 18.10 -47.76 -25.51
N ARG A 2 17.39 -46.76 -25.05
CA ARG A 2 16.71 -45.81 -25.91
C ARG A 2 17.27 -44.44 -25.59
N THR A 3 17.90 -43.83 -26.58
CA THR A 3 18.39 -42.44 -26.61
C THR A 3 17.28 -41.44 -26.41
N PRO A 4 17.47 -40.34 -25.67
CA PRO A 4 16.50 -39.30 -25.53
C PRO A 4 16.54 -38.34 -26.74
N ALA A 5 15.36 -38.00 -27.25
CA ALA A 5 15.17 -37.08 -28.35
C ALA A 5 15.42 -35.63 -27.89
N ALA A 6 16.06 -34.85 -28.76
CA ALA A 6 16.42 -33.47 -28.58
C ALA A 6 15.17 -32.57 -28.62
N ALA A 7 15.16 -31.54 -27.76
CA ALA A 7 14.16 -30.47 -27.75
C ALA A 7 14.40 -29.42 -28.86
N PRO A 8 13.38 -28.86 -29.45
CA PRO A 8 13.55 -27.82 -30.47
C PRO A 8 13.80 -26.44 -29.81
N THR A 9 14.89 -25.83 -30.21
CA THR A 9 15.19 -24.41 -29.96
C THR A 9 14.49 -23.55 -31.00
N SER A 10 13.63 -22.63 -30.58
CA SER A 10 13.16 -21.53 -31.43
C SER A 10 13.56 -20.18 -30.84
N PRO A 11 14.17 -19.29 -31.62
CA PRO A 11 14.51 -17.95 -31.15
C PRO A 11 13.34 -16.99 -31.42
N HIS A 12 12.74 -16.45 -30.39
CA HIS A 12 11.86 -15.29 -30.52
C HIS A 12 12.69 -14.02 -30.74
N LYS A 13 12.68 -13.54 -31.99
CA LYS A 13 13.08 -12.18 -32.33
C LYS A 13 12.00 -11.22 -31.87
N THR A 14 12.29 -10.42 -30.87
CA THR A 14 11.48 -9.25 -30.52
C THR A 14 11.81 -8.11 -31.45
N GLY A 15 10.85 -7.73 -32.28
CA GLY A 15 10.93 -6.59 -33.19
C GLY A 15 10.91 -5.27 -32.45
N ALA A 16 11.99 -4.50 -32.62
CA ALA A 16 12.07 -3.09 -32.27
C ALA A 16 11.34 -2.26 -33.33
N ALA A 17 10.05 -2.05 -33.15
CA ALA A 17 9.28 -1.09 -33.97
C ALA A 17 8.10 -0.55 -33.14
N GLY A 18 8.31 0.55 -32.43
CA GLY A 18 7.23 1.18 -31.65
C GLY A 18 7.66 2.37 -30.79
N ARG A 19 8.88 2.87 -30.94
CA ARG A 19 9.32 4.10 -30.22
C ARG A 19 9.83 5.17 -31.19
N ARG A 20 8.97 5.72 -32.03
CA ARG A 20 9.18 7.00 -32.72
C ARG A 20 7.83 7.56 -33.14
N ARG A 21 7.11 8.27 -32.26
CA ARG A 21 6.07 9.27 -32.55
C ARG A 21 5.52 9.83 -31.22
N ALA A 22 6.32 10.63 -30.53
CA ALA A 22 5.85 11.55 -29.51
C ALA A 22 6.94 12.59 -29.23
N ALA A 23 7.39 13.28 -30.28
CA ALA A 23 8.30 14.43 -30.13
C ALA A 23 8.15 15.32 -31.36
N GLU A 24 6.97 15.88 -31.54
CA GLU A 24 6.75 16.99 -32.48
C GLU A 24 5.38 17.56 -32.19
N LEU A 25 5.28 18.46 -31.25
CA LEU A 25 4.26 19.50 -31.07
C LEU A 25 4.62 20.34 -29.84
N ALA A 26 5.74 21.03 -29.91
CA ALA A 26 6.04 22.15 -29.02
C ALA A 26 6.60 23.25 -29.89
N GLY A 27 5.78 24.20 -30.23
CA GLY A 27 6.20 25.35 -31.00
C GLY A 27 5.06 26.20 -31.45
N THR A 28 4.50 27.03 -30.58
CA THR A 28 3.92 28.30 -31.04
C THR A 28 4.08 29.32 -29.91
N LEU A 29 5.09 30.15 -30.07
CA LEU A 29 5.32 31.38 -29.34
C LEU A 29 4.31 32.42 -29.83
N ILE A 30 3.64 33.08 -28.89
CA ILE A 30 2.94 34.34 -29.13
C ILE A 30 3.75 35.43 -28.42
N PRO A 31 4.24 36.45 -29.12
CA PRO A 31 4.96 37.58 -28.51
C PRO A 31 4.01 38.75 -28.24
N GLY A 32 4.26 39.45 -27.16
CA GLY A 32 3.89 40.86 -27.01
C GLY A 32 2.82 41.21 -26.00
N ALA A 33 3.24 41.61 -24.80
CA ALA A 33 2.58 42.67 -24.04
C ALA A 33 3.63 43.45 -23.25
N ARG A 34 3.63 44.75 -23.52
CA ARG A 34 4.59 45.76 -23.03
C ARG A 34 4.44 46.02 -21.55
N ARG A 35 5.56 46.34 -20.91
CA ARG A 35 5.60 47.04 -19.63
C ARG A 35 5.18 48.49 -19.83
N ASP A 36 4.32 48.99 -18.96
CA ASP A 36 4.19 50.42 -18.69
C ASP A 36 4.27 50.65 -17.18
N ASP A 37 5.30 51.42 -16.85
CA ASP A 37 5.57 51.96 -15.53
C ASP A 37 4.56 53.08 -15.23
N GLY A 38 3.96 53.10 -14.04
CA GLY A 38 3.08 54.17 -13.59
C GLY A 38 3.05 54.28 -12.07
N LEU A 39 3.75 55.27 -11.55
CA LEU A 39 3.90 55.65 -10.14
C LEU A 39 2.55 55.81 -9.40
N CYS A 40 2.62 55.48 -8.11
CA CYS A 40 1.76 55.89 -7.01
C CYS A 40 1.67 57.43 -6.89
N PRO A 41 0.58 57.99 -6.35
CA PRO A 41 0.69 58.50 -4.99
C PRO A 41 -0.57 58.36 -4.04
N LEU A 42 -0.25 58.15 -2.76
CA LEU A 42 -0.72 58.78 -1.53
C LEU A 42 -2.19 58.64 -1.05
N LEU A 43 -2.28 58.02 0.16
CA LEU A 43 -3.01 58.40 1.39
C LEU A 43 -4.55 58.59 1.32
N ASP A 44 -5.31 57.75 2.02
CA ASP A 44 -5.84 58.10 3.33
C ASP A 44 -6.81 57.05 3.92
N ALA A 45 -6.61 56.85 5.20
CA ALA A 45 -7.56 56.67 6.29
C ALA A 45 -8.63 55.59 6.31
N PHE A 46 -8.44 54.72 7.30
CA PHE A 46 -9.46 54.14 8.19
C PHE A 46 -10.77 53.61 7.58
N SER A 47 -10.83 52.32 7.36
CA SER A 47 -12.04 51.57 7.73
C SER A 47 -11.66 50.13 8.00
N CYS A 48 -11.54 49.79 9.27
CA CYS A 48 -11.45 48.39 9.76
C CYS A 48 -12.80 47.71 9.47
N ARG A 49 -12.91 47.11 8.28
CA ARG A 49 -13.93 46.08 8.00
C ARG A 49 -13.29 44.72 8.18
N ARG A 50 -13.84 43.97 9.12
CA ARG A 50 -13.56 42.56 9.36
C ARG A 50 -13.51 41.82 8.02
N SER A 51 -12.33 41.62 7.50
CA SER A 51 -12.11 40.67 6.45
C SER A 51 -12.32 39.29 7.08
N SER A 52 -13.46 38.70 6.82
CA SER A 52 -13.65 37.30 6.96
C SER A 52 -12.59 36.63 6.07
N VAL A 53 -11.51 36.22 6.68
CA VAL A 53 -10.58 35.29 6.06
C VAL A 53 -11.38 33.99 5.90
N SER A 54 -12.06 33.88 4.76
CA SER A 54 -12.53 32.58 4.29
C SER A 54 -11.28 31.74 4.09
N CYS A 55 -10.93 31.00 5.11
CA CYS A 55 -9.97 29.92 4.99
C CYS A 55 -10.59 29.00 3.92
N LEU A 56 -10.12 29.10 2.68
CA LEU A 56 -10.41 28.13 1.65
C LEU A 56 -9.82 26.83 2.15
N PHE A 57 -10.60 26.06 2.91
CA PHE A 57 -10.33 24.67 3.13
C PHE A 57 -10.38 24.02 1.75
N VAL A 58 -9.22 23.78 1.16
CA VAL A 58 -9.12 22.93 -0.01
C VAL A 58 -9.55 21.55 0.47
N MET A 59 -10.81 21.23 0.26
CA MET A 59 -11.36 19.90 0.55
C MET A 59 -10.61 18.93 -0.36
N LEU A 60 -9.71 18.16 0.23
CA LEU A 60 -9.01 17.08 -0.49
C LEU A 60 -10.05 16.01 -0.81
N SER A 61 -10.44 15.93 -2.07
CA SER A 61 -11.38 14.93 -2.56
C SER A 61 -10.63 13.80 -3.27
N TYR A 62 -10.93 12.57 -2.89
CA TYR A 62 -10.37 11.35 -3.46
C TYR A 62 -11.46 10.53 -4.16
N ASP A 63 -11.11 9.85 -5.25
CA ASP A 63 -11.98 8.81 -5.79
C ASP A 63 -12.06 7.64 -4.80
N LEU A 64 -10.92 7.32 -4.19
CA LEU A 64 -10.77 6.21 -3.26
C LEU A 64 -9.82 6.56 -2.12
N ILE A 65 -10.19 6.22 -0.88
CA ILE A 65 -9.22 6.16 0.23
C ILE A 65 -9.01 4.69 0.61
N VAL A 66 -7.74 4.32 0.76
CA VAL A 66 -7.33 2.99 1.26
C VAL A 66 -6.78 3.15 2.67
N ILE A 67 -7.39 2.50 3.65
CA ILE A 67 -6.95 2.54 5.05
C ILE A 67 -6.03 1.36 5.34
N GLY A 68 -4.78 1.66 5.59
CA GLY A 68 -3.73 0.70 5.91
C GLY A 68 -2.79 0.43 4.73
N ALA A 69 -1.52 0.83 4.88
CA ALA A 69 -0.46 0.58 3.90
C ALA A 69 0.31 -0.73 4.16
N GLY A 70 -0.41 -1.78 4.55
CA GLY A 70 0.08 -3.16 4.50
C GLY A 70 0.09 -3.68 3.07
N HIS A 71 0.41 -4.97 2.87
CA HIS A 71 0.48 -5.57 1.52
C HIS A 71 -0.80 -5.38 0.72
N ALA A 72 -1.95 -5.65 1.32
CA ALA A 72 -3.25 -5.51 0.66
C ALA A 72 -3.57 -4.06 0.28
N GLY A 73 -3.25 -3.11 1.17
CA GLY A 73 -3.49 -1.69 0.89
C GLY A 73 -2.57 -1.13 -0.19
N CYS A 74 -1.31 -1.53 -0.22
CA CYS A 74 -0.38 -1.15 -1.27
C CYS A 74 -0.84 -1.64 -2.65
N GLU A 75 -1.31 -2.89 -2.74
CA GLU A 75 -1.87 -3.46 -3.96
C GLU A 75 -3.14 -2.73 -4.41
N ALA A 76 -4.06 -2.46 -3.47
CA ALA A 76 -5.30 -1.75 -3.76
C ALA A 76 -5.04 -0.31 -4.24
N ALA A 77 -4.11 0.39 -3.61
CA ALA A 77 -3.75 1.75 -3.98
C ALA A 77 -3.14 1.81 -5.39
N ARG A 78 -2.17 0.93 -5.68
CA ARG A 78 -1.55 0.86 -7.02
C ARG A 78 -2.57 0.50 -8.10
N ALA A 79 -3.40 -0.50 -7.84
CA ALA A 79 -4.42 -0.92 -8.81
C ALA A 79 -5.38 0.21 -9.15
N ALA A 80 -5.87 0.94 -8.15
CA ALA A 80 -6.78 2.06 -8.35
C ALA A 80 -6.11 3.24 -9.08
N ALA A 81 -4.86 3.57 -8.71
CA ALA A 81 -4.10 4.63 -9.37
C ALA A 81 -3.86 4.32 -10.85
N ARG A 82 -3.51 3.08 -11.19
CA ARG A 82 -3.36 2.63 -12.59
C ARG A 82 -4.66 2.65 -13.39
N LEU A 83 -5.80 2.59 -12.73
CA LEU A 83 -7.11 2.84 -13.33
C LEU A 83 -7.43 4.34 -13.45
N GLY A 84 -6.46 5.23 -13.23
CA GLY A 84 -6.60 6.68 -13.35
C GLY A 84 -7.40 7.31 -12.22
N ARG A 85 -7.44 6.68 -11.03
CA ARG A 85 -8.15 7.21 -9.86
C ARG A 85 -7.20 7.97 -8.96
N ARG A 86 -7.70 9.06 -8.35
CA ARG A 86 -6.98 9.75 -7.27
C ARG A 86 -7.19 8.99 -5.96
N VAL A 87 -6.11 8.48 -5.40
CA VAL A 87 -6.12 7.56 -4.25
C VAL A 87 -5.41 8.19 -3.06
N GLY A 88 -6.11 8.26 -1.92
CA GLY A 88 -5.49 8.54 -0.62
C GLY A 88 -5.08 7.23 0.05
N LEU A 89 -3.78 6.99 0.26
CA LEU A 89 -3.29 5.83 1.00
C LEU A 89 -2.98 6.22 2.45
N CYS A 90 -3.89 5.82 3.36
CA CYS A 90 -3.82 6.16 4.78
C CYS A 90 -2.95 5.16 5.53
N THR A 91 -1.98 5.66 6.32
CA THR A 91 -1.09 4.85 7.16
C THR A 91 -0.73 5.57 8.46
N LEU A 92 -0.48 4.82 9.52
CA LEU A 92 0.01 5.37 10.78
C LEU A 92 1.43 5.97 10.66
N SER A 93 2.27 5.34 9.84
CA SER A 93 3.64 5.80 9.56
C SER A 93 4.10 5.29 8.20
N ARG A 94 4.82 6.12 7.47
CA ARG A 94 5.46 5.74 6.22
C ARG A 94 6.59 4.71 6.38
N GLU A 95 7.21 4.69 7.56
CA GLU A 95 8.30 3.76 7.88
C GLU A 95 7.82 2.30 8.01
N THR A 96 6.51 2.12 8.28
CA THR A 96 5.92 0.80 8.49
C THR A 96 5.18 0.24 7.26
N VAL A 97 5.28 0.92 6.12
CA VAL A 97 4.67 0.50 4.85
C VAL A 97 5.19 -0.86 4.43
N ALA A 98 4.29 -1.75 4.01
CA ALA A 98 4.57 -3.11 3.56
C ALA A 98 5.48 -3.93 4.50
N THR A 99 5.49 -3.61 5.80
CA THR A 99 6.31 -4.31 6.79
C THR A 99 5.86 -5.76 6.94
N MET A 100 6.83 -6.67 7.01
CA MET A 100 6.63 -8.09 7.25
C MET A 100 6.88 -8.43 8.74
N PRO A 101 5.85 -8.41 9.61
CA PRO A 101 6.05 -8.57 11.05
C PRO A 101 6.37 -10.00 11.48
N CYS A 102 5.92 -10.98 10.72
CA CYS A 102 6.14 -12.40 10.97
C CYS A 102 7.33 -12.95 10.17
N ASN A 103 7.13 -13.97 9.36
CA ASN A 103 8.14 -14.50 8.45
C ASN A 103 8.26 -13.58 7.23
N PRO A 104 9.44 -13.05 6.91
CA PRO A 104 9.63 -12.20 5.75
C PRO A 104 9.67 -13.05 4.47
N ALA A 105 8.56 -13.64 4.11
CA ALA A 105 8.43 -14.51 2.96
C ALA A 105 7.13 -14.24 2.19
N ILE A 106 7.25 -14.26 0.88
CA ILE A 106 6.14 -14.19 -0.06
C ILE A 106 5.92 -15.55 -0.69
N GLY A 107 4.65 -15.95 -0.85
CA GLY A 107 4.28 -17.22 -1.44
C GLY A 107 4.09 -18.35 -0.42
N GLY A 108 4.25 -19.59 -0.87
CA GLY A 108 3.86 -20.79 -0.17
C GLY A 108 2.53 -21.34 -0.65
N THR A 109 2.04 -22.42 -0.03
CA THR A 109 0.78 -23.08 -0.41
C THR A 109 -0.39 -22.09 -0.32
N ALA A 110 -1.23 -22.02 -1.33
CA ALA A 110 -2.29 -21.03 -1.58
C ALA A 110 -1.76 -19.60 -1.80
N LYS A 111 -0.88 -19.09 -0.94
CA LYS A 111 -0.33 -17.75 -1.04
C LYS A 111 0.44 -17.52 -2.35
N GLY A 112 1.28 -18.47 -2.76
CA GLY A 112 2.03 -18.40 -4.02
C GLY A 112 1.13 -18.37 -5.25
N HIS A 113 -0.02 -19.00 -5.20
CA HIS A 113 -1.01 -18.95 -6.29
C HIS A 113 -1.62 -17.55 -6.40
N LEU A 114 -2.09 -16.99 -5.28
CA LEU A 114 -2.65 -15.63 -5.23
C LEU A 114 -1.63 -14.55 -5.67
N VAL A 115 -0.36 -14.69 -5.25
CA VAL A 115 0.69 -13.74 -5.67
C VAL A 115 0.87 -13.74 -7.18
N ARG A 116 0.83 -14.91 -7.84
CA ARG A 116 0.92 -15.02 -9.29
C ARG A 116 -0.27 -14.40 -10.02
N GLU A 117 -1.47 -14.54 -9.46
CA GLU A 117 -2.68 -13.90 -10.00
C GLU A 117 -2.59 -12.37 -9.89
N ILE A 118 -2.15 -11.84 -8.74
CA ILE A 118 -1.93 -10.42 -8.51
C ILE A 118 -0.85 -9.89 -9.46
N ASP A 119 0.25 -10.60 -9.61
CA ASP A 119 1.36 -10.26 -10.50
C ASP A 119 0.91 -10.18 -11.96
N ALA A 120 0.12 -11.16 -12.42
CA ALA A 120 -0.45 -11.17 -13.77
C ALA A 120 -1.37 -9.95 -14.05
N LEU A 121 -1.94 -9.35 -13.01
CA LEU A 121 -2.73 -8.13 -13.07
C LEU A 121 -1.90 -6.85 -12.87
N GLY A 122 -0.58 -6.96 -12.78
CA GLY A 122 0.34 -5.83 -12.60
C GLY A 122 0.53 -5.38 -11.15
N GLY A 123 0.37 -6.30 -10.18
CA GLY A 123 0.58 -6.03 -8.76
C GLY A 123 2.04 -5.80 -8.39
N LEU A 124 2.26 -5.29 -7.17
CA LEU A 124 3.58 -4.93 -6.62
C LEU A 124 4.35 -6.12 -6.06
N MET A 125 3.63 -7.07 -5.47
CA MET A 125 4.21 -8.09 -4.59
C MET A 125 5.20 -9.01 -5.33
N GLY A 126 4.89 -9.39 -6.57
CA GLY A 126 5.77 -10.18 -7.44
C GLY A 126 7.05 -9.42 -7.77
N GLU A 127 6.93 -8.20 -8.27
CA GLU A 127 8.07 -7.34 -8.61
C GLU A 127 8.96 -7.05 -7.38
N ALA A 128 8.34 -6.75 -6.23
CA ALA A 128 9.06 -6.44 -5.00
C ALA A 128 9.86 -7.64 -4.47
N ILE A 129 9.29 -8.85 -4.52
CA ILE A 129 10.00 -10.04 -4.05
C ILE A 129 11.10 -10.45 -5.00
N ASP A 130 10.94 -10.29 -6.29
CA ASP A 130 12.01 -10.56 -7.27
C ASP A 130 13.20 -9.60 -7.09
N ALA A 131 12.93 -8.34 -6.75
CA ALA A 131 13.97 -7.34 -6.49
C ALA A 131 14.67 -7.50 -5.13
N THR A 132 14.03 -8.12 -4.13
CA THR A 132 14.50 -8.12 -2.74
C THR A 132 14.59 -9.49 -2.10
N GLY A 133 14.30 -10.53 -2.87
CA GLY A 133 14.38 -11.92 -2.42
C GLY A 133 15.81 -12.37 -2.15
N ILE A 134 16.00 -13.13 -1.08
CA ILE A 134 17.29 -13.71 -0.68
C ILE A 134 17.33 -15.23 -0.84
N GLN A 135 16.18 -15.87 -0.96
CA GLN A 135 16.06 -17.30 -1.21
C GLN A 135 14.75 -17.59 -1.95
N PHE A 136 14.82 -18.41 -2.99
CA PHE A 136 13.66 -18.87 -3.75
C PHE A 136 13.55 -20.39 -3.67
N LYS A 137 12.36 -20.90 -3.37
CA LYS A 137 12.11 -22.32 -3.19
C LYS A 137 10.74 -22.71 -3.76
N LEU A 138 10.68 -23.87 -4.39
CA LEU A 138 9.42 -24.49 -4.80
C LEU A 138 9.04 -25.54 -3.76
N LEU A 139 7.95 -25.31 -3.04
CA LEU A 139 7.40 -26.24 -2.05
C LEU A 139 6.57 -27.32 -2.71
N ASN A 140 6.39 -28.44 -2.02
CA ASN A 140 5.53 -29.57 -2.40
C ASN A 140 5.91 -30.25 -3.74
N ARG A 141 7.17 -30.21 -4.14
CA ARG A 141 7.62 -30.81 -5.42
C ARG A 141 7.27 -32.29 -5.54
N SER A 142 7.29 -33.03 -4.44
CA SER A 142 6.96 -34.47 -4.39
C SER A 142 5.45 -34.75 -4.47
N ARG A 143 4.59 -33.73 -4.34
CA ARG A 143 3.12 -33.90 -4.26
C ARG A 143 2.39 -33.62 -5.58
N GLY A 144 3.13 -33.29 -6.63
CA GLY A 144 2.60 -33.02 -7.96
C GLY A 144 2.35 -31.54 -8.27
N PRO A 145 2.19 -31.22 -9.58
CA PRO A 145 2.16 -29.82 -10.07
C PRO A 145 1.03 -28.95 -9.50
N ALA A 146 -0.12 -29.54 -9.19
CA ALA A 146 -1.28 -28.80 -8.67
C ALA A 146 -1.03 -28.10 -7.33
N VAL A 147 -0.07 -28.61 -6.55
CA VAL A 147 0.29 -28.04 -5.24
C VAL A 147 1.71 -27.45 -5.19
N TRP A 148 2.37 -27.35 -6.33
CA TRP A 148 3.66 -26.66 -6.40
C TRP A 148 3.48 -25.20 -6.04
N SER A 149 4.16 -24.78 -4.99
CA SER A 149 3.94 -23.48 -4.39
C SER A 149 5.26 -22.71 -4.30
N PRO A 150 5.51 -21.75 -5.18
CA PRO A 150 6.67 -20.87 -5.06
C PRO A 150 6.65 -20.13 -3.72
N ARG A 151 7.79 -20.05 -3.07
CA ARG A 151 7.99 -19.27 -1.86
C ARG A 151 9.36 -18.61 -1.91
N ALA A 152 9.38 -17.31 -1.72
CA ALA A 152 10.59 -16.51 -1.66
C ALA A 152 10.76 -15.89 -0.27
N GLN A 153 11.97 -15.98 0.28
CA GLN A 153 12.37 -15.29 1.50
C GLN A 153 12.85 -13.90 1.12
N ALA A 154 12.32 -12.86 1.76
CA ALA A 154 12.69 -11.49 1.48
C ALA A 154 13.73 -10.94 2.45
N ASP A 155 14.56 -10.02 1.98
CA ASP A 155 15.17 -9.03 2.85
C ASP A 155 14.06 -8.07 3.31
N LYS A 156 13.69 -8.18 4.59
CA LYS A 156 12.55 -7.48 5.18
C LYS A 156 12.62 -5.95 5.02
N ARG A 157 13.81 -5.37 5.17
CA ARG A 157 14.00 -3.92 5.09
C ARG A 157 13.99 -3.44 3.65
N ARG A 158 14.71 -4.16 2.78
CA ARG A 158 14.76 -3.83 1.35
C ARG A 158 13.38 -3.97 0.70
N TYR A 159 12.59 -4.98 1.08
CA TYR A 159 11.24 -5.15 0.57
C TYR A 159 10.33 -3.96 0.92
N ALA A 160 10.29 -3.56 2.19
CA ALA A 160 9.48 -2.41 2.61
C ALA A 160 9.91 -1.11 1.91
N ALA A 161 11.22 -0.85 1.83
CA ALA A 161 11.77 0.31 1.14
C ALA A 161 11.44 0.29 -0.36
N TRP A 162 11.54 -0.86 -1.01
CA TRP A 162 11.22 -1.01 -2.43
C TRP A 162 9.74 -0.69 -2.72
N VAL A 163 8.82 -1.26 -1.92
CA VAL A 163 7.38 -1.01 -2.06
C VAL A 163 7.05 0.46 -1.82
N GLY A 164 7.61 1.07 -0.76
CA GLY A 164 7.43 2.50 -0.50
C GLY A 164 7.88 3.37 -1.67
N ALA A 165 9.09 3.11 -2.19
CA ALA A 165 9.63 3.84 -3.33
C ALA A 165 8.84 3.61 -4.64
N ALA A 166 8.24 2.43 -4.82
CA ALA A 166 7.37 2.16 -5.96
C ALA A 166 6.07 2.98 -5.89
N LEU A 167 5.46 3.08 -4.71
CA LEU A 167 4.26 3.88 -4.50
C LEU A 167 4.52 5.39 -4.55
N ASP A 168 5.71 5.85 -4.14
CA ASP A 168 6.12 7.25 -4.29
C ASP A 168 6.19 7.70 -5.75
N ARG A 169 6.47 6.78 -6.64
CA ARG A 169 6.53 7.03 -8.08
C ARG A 169 5.21 6.75 -8.82
N GLU A 170 4.21 6.18 -8.13
CA GLU A 170 2.93 5.85 -8.76
C GLU A 170 2.05 7.10 -8.85
N PRO A 171 1.76 7.62 -10.06
CA PRO A 171 0.91 8.80 -10.22
C PRO A 171 -0.49 8.55 -9.66
N GLY A 172 -1.04 9.54 -8.95
CA GLY A 172 -2.38 9.45 -8.40
C GLY A 172 -2.48 8.82 -7.01
N VAL A 173 -1.35 8.43 -6.38
CA VAL A 173 -1.30 8.00 -4.98
C VAL A 173 -0.81 9.14 -4.11
N ASP A 174 -1.68 9.64 -3.23
CA ASP A 174 -1.35 10.62 -2.19
C ASP A 174 -1.23 9.90 -0.84
N TRP A 175 -0.19 10.22 -0.06
CA TRP A 175 -0.03 9.67 1.28
C TRP A 175 -0.82 10.48 2.31
N ILE A 176 -1.57 9.76 3.16
CA ILE A 176 -2.27 10.31 4.32
C ILE A 176 -1.67 9.67 5.56
N VAL A 177 -0.88 10.44 6.31
CA VAL A 177 -0.25 9.94 7.55
C VAL A 177 -1.11 10.35 8.72
N GLY A 178 -1.59 9.38 9.50
CA GLY A 178 -2.45 9.60 10.65
C GLY A 178 -3.35 8.40 10.95
N THR A 179 -4.20 8.55 11.94
CA THR A 179 -5.13 7.52 12.38
C THR A 179 -6.54 7.77 11.85
N ALA A 180 -7.05 6.85 11.05
CA ALA A 180 -8.45 6.86 10.64
C ALA A 180 -9.35 6.47 11.82
N VAL A 181 -10.37 7.29 12.12
CA VAL A 181 -11.23 7.09 13.30
C VAL A 181 -12.70 6.87 12.95
N GLU A 182 -13.22 7.49 11.90
CA GLU A 182 -14.65 7.39 11.58
C GLU A 182 -14.90 7.41 10.08
N ILE A 183 -15.79 6.53 9.65
CA ILE A 183 -16.31 6.50 8.28
C ILE A 183 -17.62 7.27 8.25
N ILE A 184 -17.70 8.30 7.43
CA ILE A 184 -18.88 9.13 7.27
C ILE A 184 -19.72 8.60 6.09
N VAL A 185 -20.97 8.21 6.40
CA VAL A 185 -21.94 7.70 5.43
C VAL A 185 -23.14 8.61 5.42
N THR A 186 -23.58 9.02 4.25
CA THR A 186 -24.80 9.84 4.05
C THR A 186 -25.60 9.27 2.90
N GLY A 187 -26.90 9.06 3.11
CA GLY A 187 -27.77 8.49 2.09
C GLY A 187 -27.38 7.08 1.64
N GLY A 188 -26.84 6.27 2.56
CA GLY A 188 -26.38 4.90 2.27
C GLY A 188 -25.07 4.78 1.50
N ALA A 189 -24.37 5.89 1.24
CA ALA A 189 -23.09 5.91 0.54
C ALA A 189 -21.98 6.50 1.39
N VAL A 190 -20.77 5.98 1.27
CA VAL A 190 -19.55 6.59 1.86
C VAL A 190 -19.36 7.98 1.27
N ARG A 191 -19.04 8.95 2.10
CA ARG A 191 -18.78 10.34 1.71
C ARG A 191 -17.42 10.83 2.13
N ALA A 192 -16.94 10.41 3.31
CA ALA A 192 -15.67 10.90 3.82
C ALA A 192 -15.08 9.93 4.87
N LEU A 193 -13.81 10.16 5.16
CA LEU A 193 -13.07 9.58 6.27
C LEU A 193 -12.67 10.69 7.23
N ARG A 194 -12.93 10.52 8.54
CA ARG A 194 -12.42 11.40 9.59
C ARG A 194 -11.14 10.82 10.17
N MET A 195 -10.16 11.69 10.34
CA MET A 195 -8.88 11.40 10.99
C MET A 195 -8.92 11.82 12.46
N ASP A 196 -7.96 11.34 13.25
CA ASP A 196 -7.84 11.63 14.70
C ASP A 196 -7.48 13.09 15.02
N ASP A 197 -6.85 13.79 14.08
CA ASP A 197 -6.58 15.23 14.15
C ASP A 197 -7.82 16.12 13.82
N GLY A 198 -8.97 15.49 13.52
CA GLY A 198 -10.21 16.15 13.15
C GLY A 198 -10.35 16.43 11.66
N GLN A 199 -9.32 16.21 10.84
CA GLN A 199 -9.42 16.37 9.39
C GLN A 199 -10.49 15.44 8.82
N VAL A 200 -11.27 15.96 7.87
CA VAL A 200 -12.27 15.19 7.11
C VAL A 200 -11.86 15.17 5.65
N LEU A 201 -11.71 13.97 5.13
CA LEU A 201 -11.23 13.71 3.77
C LEU A 201 -12.40 13.16 2.95
N ASP A 202 -12.84 13.91 1.96
CA ASP A 202 -13.91 13.46 1.07
C ASP A 202 -13.45 12.32 0.17
N CYS A 203 -14.31 11.30 0.02
CA CYS A 203 -14.06 10.22 -0.90
C CYS A 203 -15.35 9.59 -1.44
N ARG A 204 -15.25 9.00 -2.62
CA ARG A 204 -16.37 8.28 -3.27
C ARG A 204 -16.44 6.81 -2.88
N ALA A 205 -15.30 6.24 -2.50
CA ALA A 205 -15.17 4.85 -2.07
C ALA A 205 -14.08 4.70 -1.00
N LEU A 206 -14.18 3.62 -0.22
CA LEU A 206 -13.25 3.31 0.85
C LEU A 206 -12.89 1.83 0.83
N ILE A 207 -11.60 1.53 0.95
CA ILE A 207 -11.09 0.16 1.14
C ILE A 207 -10.44 0.07 2.52
N VAL A 208 -10.86 -0.89 3.34
CA VAL A 208 -10.33 -1.10 4.70
C VAL A 208 -9.41 -2.30 4.70
N THR A 209 -8.11 -2.06 4.92
CA THR A 209 -7.05 -3.08 4.93
C THR A 209 -6.19 -3.00 6.19
N THR A 210 -6.83 -2.81 7.33
CA THR A 210 -6.21 -2.55 8.64
C THR A 210 -5.43 -3.74 9.21
N GLY A 211 -5.53 -4.93 8.62
CA GLY A 211 -4.80 -6.12 9.07
C GLY A 211 -5.11 -6.48 10.53
N THR A 212 -4.07 -6.56 11.36
CA THR A 212 -4.18 -6.92 12.78
C THR A 212 -4.52 -5.74 13.70
N PHE A 213 -4.68 -4.53 13.16
CA PHE A 213 -4.88 -3.32 13.97
C PHE A 213 -6.33 -3.12 14.42
N LEU A 214 -7.31 -3.56 13.64
CA LEU A 214 -8.72 -3.30 13.90
C LEU A 214 -9.17 -3.97 15.21
N ASN A 215 -9.31 -3.15 16.27
CA ASN A 215 -9.55 -3.60 17.64
C ASN A 215 -8.58 -4.73 18.05
N GLY A 216 -7.30 -4.55 17.72
CA GLY A 216 -6.25 -5.56 17.86
C GLY A 216 -5.95 -5.89 19.32
N LEU A 217 -5.66 -7.16 19.59
CA LEU A 217 -5.23 -7.68 20.89
C LEU A 217 -4.04 -8.61 20.67
N ILE A 218 -2.91 -8.31 21.30
CA ILE A 218 -1.73 -9.19 21.25
C ILE A 218 -1.64 -10.05 22.51
N HIS A 219 -1.13 -11.26 22.32
CA HIS A 219 -0.90 -12.24 23.37
C HIS A 219 0.59 -12.58 23.43
N ILE A 220 1.19 -12.50 24.59
CA ILE A 220 2.59 -12.88 24.87
C ILE A 220 2.57 -13.81 26.08
N GLY A 221 2.54 -15.12 25.84
CA GLY A 221 2.25 -16.07 26.90
C GLY A 221 0.85 -15.80 27.50
N PRO A 222 0.74 -15.67 28.83
CA PRO A 222 -0.53 -15.37 29.50
C PRO A 222 -0.92 -13.88 29.42
N GLU A 223 0.02 -13.00 29.08
CA GLU A 223 -0.22 -11.56 29.02
C GLU A 223 -1.00 -11.18 27.77
N GLN A 224 -2.01 -10.33 27.95
CA GLN A 224 -2.84 -9.78 26.87
C GLN A 224 -2.86 -8.27 26.96
N ARG A 225 -2.72 -7.58 25.83
CA ARG A 225 -2.85 -6.12 25.78
C ARG A 225 -3.38 -5.64 24.43
N PRO A 226 -4.17 -4.54 24.42
CA PRO A 226 -4.61 -3.91 23.19
C PRO A 226 -3.40 -3.41 22.38
N ALA A 227 -3.25 -3.91 21.18
CA ALA A 227 -2.23 -3.48 20.23
C ALA A 227 -2.52 -4.01 18.83
N GLY A 228 -2.14 -3.27 17.79
CA GLY A 228 -2.16 -3.75 16.41
C GLY A 228 -1.00 -4.69 16.12
N ARG A 229 0.20 -4.27 16.53
CA ARG A 229 1.45 -5.04 16.58
C ARG A 229 2.21 -4.67 17.86
N TYR A 230 3.30 -5.38 18.14
CA TYR A 230 4.14 -5.06 19.31
C TYR A 230 4.66 -3.62 19.21
N GLY A 231 4.34 -2.80 20.20
CA GLY A 231 4.72 -1.38 20.27
C GLY A 231 3.83 -0.43 19.44
N GLU A 232 2.79 -0.94 18.78
CA GLU A 232 1.89 -0.12 17.94
C GLU A 232 0.45 -0.17 18.47
N PRO A 233 -0.23 0.98 18.61
CA PRO A 233 -1.59 1.03 19.14
C PRO A 233 -2.61 0.36 18.21
N PRO A 234 -3.75 -0.12 18.73
CA PRO A 234 -4.83 -0.67 17.91
C PRO A 234 -5.70 0.45 17.33
N SER A 235 -6.36 0.16 16.22
CA SER A 235 -7.39 1.04 15.61
C SER A 235 -8.76 0.73 16.23
N THR A 236 -9.03 1.21 17.43
CA THR A 236 -10.27 0.93 18.16
C THR A 236 -11.42 1.82 17.67
N ALA A 237 -11.19 3.13 17.49
CA ALA A 237 -12.23 4.06 17.04
C ALA A 237 -12.79 3.69 15.67
N LEU A 238 -11.94 3.33 14.73
CA LEU A 238 -12.36 2.83 13.41
C LEU A 238 -13.17 1.54 13.52
N ALA A 239 -12.79 0.62 14.43
CA ALA A 239 -13.55 -0.61 14.67
C ALA A 239 -14.97 -0.32 15.17
N GLU A 240 -15.13 0.63 16.11
CA GLU A 240 -16.43 1.04 16.60
C GLU A 240 -17.25 1.76 15.50
N SER A 241 -16.60 2.57 14.67
CA SER A 241 -17.26 3.17 13.50
C SER A 241 -17.82 2.12 12.55
N LEU A 242 -17.04 1.08 12.22
CA LEU A 242 -17.47 -0.02 11.35
C LEU A 242 -18.59 -0.84 11.95
N LYS A 243 -18.62 -1.09 13.27
CA LYS A 243 -19.67 -1.84 13.95
C LYS A 243 -21.06 -1.23 13.76
N ARG A 244 -21.13 0.10 13.65
CA ARG A 244 -22.40 0.82 13.45
C ARG A 244 -23.10 0.48 12.13
N PHE A 245 -22.39 -0.08 11.16
CA PHE A 245 -22.96 -0.47 9.86
C PHE A 245 -23.57 -1.88 9.84
N GLY A 246 -23.65 -2.58 10.98
CA GLY A 246 -24.33 -3.85 11.09
C GLY A 246 -23.62 -5.06 10.47
N PHE A 247 -22.32 -4.95 10.18
CA PHE A 247 -21.54 -6.08 9.71
C PHE A 247 -21.45 -7.18 10.78
N ARG A 248 -21.36 -8.44 10.34
CA ARG A 248 -21.05 -9.56 11.24
C ARG A 248 -19.58 -9.53 11.62
N TRP A 249 -19.30 -9.63 12.89
CA TRP A 249 -17.95 -9.57 13.44
C TRP A 249 -17.53 -10.91 14.01
N GLY A 250 -16.26 -11.22 13.82
CA GLY A 250 -15.59 -12.34 14.45
C GLY A 250 -14.16 -11.98 14.81
N ARG A 251 -13.61 -12.63 15.82
CA ARG A 251 -12.21 -12.49 16.16
C ARG A 251 -11.44 -13.65 15.55
N LEU A 252 -10.45 -13.30 14.72
CA LEU A 252 -9.51 -14.24 14.15
C LEU A 252 -8.17 -14.15 14.90
N LYS A 253 -7.49 -15.28 15.01
CA LYS A 253 -6.18 -15.40 15.64
C LYS A 253 -5.12 -15.61 14.57
N THR A 254 -4.02 -14.87 14.63
CA THR A 254 -2.79 -15.17 13.90
C THR A 254 -1.71 -15.62 14.88
N GLY A 255 -0.79 -16.47 14.42
CA GLY A 255 0.34 -16.93 15.24
C GLY A 255 1.65 -16.45 14.66
N THR A 256 2.54 -15.97 15.51
CA THR A 256 3.92 -15.71 15.16
C THR A 256 4.80 -16.75 15.83
N PRO A 257 5.65 -17.49 15.11
CA PRO A 257 6.58 -18.44 15.74
C PRO A 257 7.54 -17.70 16.66
N PRO A 258 8.02 -18.33 17.75
CA PRO A 258 8.98 -17.74 18.64
C PRO A 258 10.27 -17.42 17.90
N ARG A 259 10.91 -16.32 18.27
CA ARG A 259 12.25 -15.96 17.80
C ARG A 259 13.23 -16.26 18.90
N ILE A 260 14.13 -17.19 18.61
CA ILE A 260 15.11 -17.67 19.56
C ILE A 260 16.44 -16.95 19.30
N ALA A 261 17.15 -16.58 20.36
CA ALA A 261 18.50 -16.04 20.22
C ALA A 261 19.44 -17.12 19.64
N ARG A 262 20.21 -16.78 18.62
CA ARG A 262 21.07 -17.75 17.91
C ARG A 262 22.00 -18.52 18.85
N GLY A 263 22.54 -17.86 19.89
CA GLY A 263 23.44 -18.49 20.85
C GLY A 263 22.78 -19.49 21.80
N THR A 264 21.44 -19.56 21.85
CA THR A 264 20.70 -20.51 22.69
C THR A 264 20.23 -21.74 21.92
N ILE A 265 20.57 -21.85 20.63
CA ILE A 265 20.18 -22.97 19.80
C ILE A 265 21.23 -24.06 19.92
N ASP A 266 20.81 -25.25 20.34
CA ASP A 266 21.63 -26.44 20.29
C ASP A 266 21.62 -27.05 18.87
N TRP A 267 22.59 -26.64 18.06
CA TRP A 267 22.70 -27.05 16.66
C TRP A 267 22.97 -28.55 16.50
N SER A 268 23.54 -29.21 17.52
CA SER A 268 23.84 -30.66 17.45
C SER A 268 22.58 -31.52 17.44
N ARG A 269 21.45 -30.98 17.89
CA ARG A 269 20.15 -31.66 17.97
C ARG A 269 19.25 -31.38 16.75
N LEU A 270 19.74 -30.63 15.77
CA LEU A 270 19.00 -30.30 14.56
C LEU A 270 19.46 -31.15 13.39
N GLU A 271 18.51 -31.61 12.60
CA GLU A 271 18.79 -32.24 11.30
C GLU A 271 19.14 -31.17 10.26
N VAL A 272 20.10 -31.45 9.38
CA VAL A 272 20.56 -30.55 8.32
C VAL A 272 19.73 -30.76 7.04
#